data_c12b0a6015d32acb807557e9d3a98792
#
_entry.id   c12b0a6015d32acb807557e9d3a98792
#
_cell.length_a   1.000
_cell.length_b   1.000
_cell.length_c   1.000
_cell.angle_alpha   90.00
_cell.angle_beta   90.00
_cell.angle_gamma   90.00
#
_symmetry.space_group_name_H-M   'P 1'
#
loop_
_entity.id
_entity.type
_entity.pdbx_description
1 polymer ?
#
loop_
_entity_poly.entity_id
_entity_poly.type
_entity_poly.pdbx_seq_one_letter_code
_entity_poly.pdbx_strand_id
1 'polypeptide(L)'
;MIELTRRGGRPLRIGHRGAAALAPENSLEAIGLAVELGCDLVEFDVHALGEALVVAHDRPVSADGLPTLDDVLELLSSAGVGIHLDLKAQGAEQPVAEALRRHGLVERTIISSFRRPTLNALHLVEPSVRLGRTYPQDRMGLTKRPVFQPPARAIVRVLRRALPRYIGSLLARSKATAAVLYWEVVSEAAVARCHALGVPVLVWTVDDAALLPWLDEIGVDGVITNDPRIFGD
;
A
#
# COMPACT_ATOMS: atom_id res chain seq x y z
N MET A 1 11.57 -12.71 5.41
CA MET A 1 10.63 -11.55 5.54
C MET A 1 11.00 -10.52 4.48
N ILE A 2 9.99 -9.95 3.78
CA ILE A 2 10.22 -8.97 2.71
C ILE A 2 10.98 -7.74 3.22
N GLU A 3 11.98 -7.31 2.44
CA GLU A 3 12.69 -6.05 2.68
C GLU A 3 11.94 -4.91 2.00
N LEU A 4 11.58 -3.89 2.78
CA LEU A 4 10.87 -2.69 2.32
C LEU A 4 11.79 -1.47 2.28
N THR A 5 13.09 -1.70 2.23
CA THR A 5 14.12 -0.67 2.11
C THR A 5 14.54 -0.49 0.64
N ARG A 6 15.16 0.62 0.36
CA ARG A 6 15.69 0.98 -0.96
C ARG A 6 16.55 -0.13 -1.55
N ARG A 7 16.37 -0.43 -2.83
CA ARG A 7 17.11 -1.48 -3.54
C ARG A 7 18.14 -0.86 -4.49
N GLY A 8 19.41 -1.18 -4.30
CA GLY A 8 20.47 -0.59 -5.13
C GLY A 8 20.53 0.94 -5.07
N GLY A 9 20.16 1.54 -3.92
CA GLY A 9 20.15 2.99 -3.74
C GLY A 9 18.87 3.70 -4.23
N ARG A 10 17.98 3.04 -4.97
CA ARG A 10 16.70 3.60 -5.46
C ARG A 10 15.51 3.19 -4.59
N PRO A 11 14.41 3.97 -4.55
CA PRO A 11 13.14 3.52 -4.00
C PRO A 11 12.61 2.26 -4.68
N LEU A 12 11.88 1.42 -3.93
CA LEU A 12 11.15 0.29 -4.50
C LEU A 12 10.07 0.80 -5.47
N ARG A 13 9.95 0.12 -6.60
CA ARG A 13 8.93 0.36 -7.63
C ARG A 13 7.70 -0.48 -7.29
N ILE A 14 6.55 0.14 -7.04
CA ILE A 14 5.34 -0.56 -6.59
C ILE A 14 4.18 -0.20 -7.53
N GLY A 15 3.62 -1.21 -8.20
CA GLY A 15 2.45 -1.04 -9.06
C GLY A 15 1.18 -0.92 -8.20
N HIS A 16 0.44 0.18 -8.31
CA HIS A 16 -0.81 0.46 -7.59
C HIS A 16 -1.98 -0.22 -8.28
N ARG A 17 -2.64 -1.14 -7.58
CA ARG A 17 -3.70 -2.00 -8.13
C ARG A 17 -3.23 -2.72 -9.40
N GLY A 18 -1.97 -3.14 -9.40
CA GLY A 18 -1.23 -3.53 -10.58
C GLY A 18 -0.68 -2.33 -11.35
N ALA A 19 -0.77 -2.35 -12.67
CA ALA A 19 -0.47 -1.22 -13.56
C ALA A 19 -1.79 -0.55 -13.98
N ALA A 20 -2.49 0.09 -13.03
CA ALA A 20 -3.87 0.57 -13.19
C ALA A 20 -4.07 1.63 -14.28
N ALA A 21 -3.00 2.31 -14.72
CA ALA A 21 -3.06 3.22 -15.86
C ALA A 21 -3.03 2.49 -17.22
N LEU A 22 -2.72 1.18 -17.26
CA LEU A 22 -2.51 0.42 -18.49
C LEU A 22 -3.54 -0.69 -18.71
N ALA A 23 -4.15 -1.18 -17.62
CA ALA A 23 -5.20 -2.20 -17.65
C ALA A 23 -6.22 -1.91 -16.52
N PRO A 24 -7.40 -2.58 -16.51
CA PRO A 24 -8.39 -2.37 -15.46
C PRO A 24 -7.78 -2.61 -14.06
N GLU A 25 -7.95 -1.63 -13.16
CA GLU A 25 -7.40 -1.69 -11.80
C GLU A 25 -7.83 -2.96 -11.06
N ASN A 26 -6.92 -3.54 -10.27
CA ASN A 26 -7.19 -4.75 -9.50
C ASN A 26 -7.51 -6.01 -10.33
N SER A 27 -7.28 -5.99 -11.66
CA SER A 27 -7.42 -7.16 -12.52
C SER A 27 -6.14 -8.00 -12.55
N LEU A 28 -6.26 -9.29 -12.90
CA LEU A 28 -5.09 -10.16 -13.12
C LEU A 28 -4.18 -9.62 -14.22
N GLU A 29 -4.77 -8.98 -15.25
CA GLU A 29 -4.03 -8.31 -16.33
C GLU A 29 -3.17 -7.16 -15.80
N ALA A 30 -3.75 -6.23 -15.02
CA ALA A 30 -3.01 -5.10 -14.46
C ALA A 30 -1.88 -5.59 -13.52
N ILE A 31 -2.15 -6.64 -12.73
CA ILE A 31 -1.17 -7.25 -11.82
C ILE A 31 -0.03 -7.89 -12.62
N GLY A 32 -0.34 -8.64 -13.68
CA GLY A 32 0.65 -9.24 -14.57
C GLY A 32 1.53 -8.20 -15.25
N LEU A 33 0.92 -7.13 -15.78
CA LEU A 33 1.65 -6.00 -16.39
C LEU A 33 2.60 -5.30 -15.40
N ALA A 34 2.22 -5.14 -14.14
CA ALA A 34 3.13 -4.58 -13.14
C ALA A 34 4.36 -5.46 -12.91
N VAL A 35 4.20 -6.78 -12.96
CA VAL A 35 5.31 -7.74 -12.90
C VAL A 35 6.20 -7.61 -14.13
N GLU A 36 5.63 -7.59 -15.34
CA GLU A 36 6.35 -7.47 -16.61
C GLU A 36 7.13 -6.15 -16.72
N LEU A 37 6.59 -5.05 -16.15
CA LEU A 37 7.24 -3.75 -16.08
C LEU A 37 8.31 -3.64 -14.98
N GLY A 38 8.65 -4.74 -14.31
CA GLY A 38 9.76 -4.80 -13.36
C GLY A 38 9.47 -4.11 -12.02
N CYS A 39 8.22 -4.09 -11.57
CA CYS A 39 7.89 -3.66 -10.22
C CYS A 39 8.54 -4.60 -9.18
N ASP A 40 9.06 -4.01 -8.09
CA ASP A 40 9.59 -4.78 -6.96
C ASP A 40 8.47 -5.41 -6.13
N LEU A 41 7.32 -4.69 -6.03
CA LEU A 41 6.07 -5.16 -5.42
C LEU A 41 4.88 -4.82 -6.30
N VAL A 42 3.81 -5.60 -6.13
CA VAL A 42 2.49 -5.26 -6.70
C VAL A 42 1.52 -5.02 -5.55
N GLU A 43 0.87 -3.86 -5.59
CA GLU A 43 -0.17 -3.49 -4.64
C GLU A 43 -1.56 -3.79 -5.22
N PHE A 44 -2.47 -4.28 -4.38
CA PHE A 44 -3.87 -4.49 -4.70
C PHE A 44 -4.76 -4.46 -3.46
N ASP A 45 -6.05 -4.17 -3.68
CA ASP A 45 -7.05 -3.96 -2.64
C ASP A 45 -7.86 -5.24 -2.38
N VAL A 46 -8.06 -5.63 -1.12
CA VAL A 46 -8.82 -6.84 -0.75
C VAL A 46 -10.03 -6.51 0.09
N HIS A 47 -11.18 -7.04 -0.33
CA HIS A 47 -12.44 -7.01 0.40
C HIS A 47 -12.90 -8.42 0.78
N ALA A 48 -13.62 -8.54 1.91
CA ALA A 48 -14.41 -9.72 2.23
C ALA A 48 -15.87 -9.52 1.77
N LEU A 49 -16.39 -10.49 1.04
CA LEU A 49 -17.79 -10.57 0.60
C LEU A 49 -18.34 -11.94 0.98
N GLY A 50 -19.01 -12.02 2.14
CA GLY A 50 -19.31 -13.30 2.76
C GLY A 50 -18.04 -14.07 3.10
N GLU A 51 -17.91 -15.29 2.62
CA GLU A 51 -16.70 -16.12 2.78
C GLU A 51 -15.64 -15.87 1.70
N ALA A 52 -15.99 -15.17 0.63
CA ALA A 52 -15.08 -14.88 -0.47
C ALA A 52 -14.16 -13.68 -0.14
N LEU A 53 -12.87 -13.82 -0.47
CA LEU A 53 -11.92 -12.70 -0.52
C LEU A 53 -11.76 -12.28 -1.99
N VAL A 54 -12.20 -11.06 -2.30
CA VAL A 54 -12.21 -10.52 -3.67
C VAL A 54 -11.30 -9.31 -3.78
N VAL A 55 -10.75 -9.12 -4.98
CA VAL A 55 -9.82 -8.03 -5.27
C VAL A 55 -10.57 -6.92 -6.00
N ALA A 56 -10.76 -5.77 -5.33
CA ALA A 56 -11.48 -4.61 -5.85
C ALA A 56 -11.17 -3.37 -5.02
N HIS A 57 -11.20 -2.17 -5.62
CA HIS A 57 -10.97 -0.91 -4.89
C HIS A 57 -12.16 -0.53 -4.00
N ASP A 58 -13.33 -0.42 -4.58
CA ASP A 58 -14.55 -0.11 -3.85
C ASP A 58 -15.21 -1.42 -3.38
N ARG A 59 -15.97 -1.34 -2.27
CA ARG A 59 -16.65 -2.54 -1.76
C ARG A 59 -17.67 -3.03 -2.78
N PRO A 60 -17.47 -4.24 -3.35
CA PRO A 60 -18.37 -4.76 -4.35
C PRO A 60 -19.69 -5.25 -3.74
N VAL A 61 -20.74 -5.30 -4.55
CA VAL A 61 -22.06 -5.87 -4.18
C VAL A 61 -22.17 -7.36 -4.54
N SER A 62 -21.36 -7.84 -5.48
CA SER A 62 -21.24 -9.24 -5.92
C SER A 62 -19.77 -9.57 -6.16
N ALA A 63 -19.43 -10.86 -6.06
CA ALA A 63 -18.12 -11.38 -6.41
C ALA A 63 -17.99 -11.69 -7.92
N ASP A 64 -19.08 -11.63 -8.67
CA ASP A 64 -19.14 -12.04 -10.08
C ASP A 64 -18.16 -11.23 -10.93
N GLY A 65 -17.28 -11.93 -11.64
CA GLY A 65 -16.30 -11.34 -12.55
C GLY A 65 -15.11 -10.63 -11.87
N LEU A 66 -15.03 -10.65 -10.54
CA LEU A 66 -13.87 -10.13 -9.80
C LEU A 66 -12.84 -11.24 -9.56
N PRO A 67 -11.53 -10.92 -9.62
CA PRO A 67 -10.50 -11.84 -9.17
C PRO A 67 -10.67 -12.14 -7.69
N THR A 68 -10.42 -13.37 -7.29
CA THR A 68 -10.28 -13.75 -5.89
C THR A 68 -8.86 -13.47 -5.39
N LEU A 69 -8.69 -13.42 -4.07
CA LEU A 69 -7.34 -13.32 -3.49
C LEU A 69 -6.49 -14.53 -3.92
N ASP A 70 -7.05 -15.74 -3.96
CA ASP A 70 -6.32 -16.94 -4.35
C ASP A 70 -5.83 -16.86 -5.81
N ASP A 71 -6.63 -16.33 -6.76
CA ASP A 71 -6.21 -16.12 -8.16
C ASP A 71 -4.97 -15.21 -8.24
N VAL A 72 -4.98 -14.11 -7.48
CA VAL A 72 -3.86 -13.16 -7.45
C VAL A 72 -2.63 -13.77 -6.78
N LEU A 73 -2.80 -14.49 -5.68
CA LEU A 73 -1.68 -15.14 -4.98
C LEU A 73 -1.06 -16.26 -5.84
N GLU A 74 -1.85 -17.00 -6.60
CA GLU A 74 -1.36 -18.00 -7.54
C GLU A 74 -0.49 -17.36 -8.63
N LEU A 75 -0.97 -16.28 -9.26
CA LEU A 75 -0.23 -15.52 -10.26
C LEU A 75 1.10 -15.01 -9.69
N LEU A 76 1.09 -14.40 -8.50
CA LEU A 76 2.28 -13.79 -7.89
C LEU A 76 3.23 -14.82 -7.27
N SER A 77 2.77 -16.05 -6.99
CA SER A 77 3.61 -17.09 -6.39
C SER A 77 4.84 -17.42 -7.26
N SER A 78 4.64 -17.49 -8.57
CA SER A 78 5.68 -17.79 -9.58
C SER A 78 6.53 -16.56 -9.97
N ALA A 79 6.00 -15.35 -9.79
CA ALA A 79 6.61 -14.12 -10.31
C ALA A 79 7.85 -13.63 -9.52
N GLY A 80 8.07 -14.11 -8.29
CA GLY A 80 9.22 -13.70 -7.48
C GLY A 80 9.17 -12.28 -6.91
N VAL A 81 8.12 -11.48 -7.20
CA VAL A 81 7.91 -10.10 -6.73
C VAL A 81 7.32 -10.06 -5.32
N GLY A 82 7.47 -8.93 -4.63
CA GLY A 82 6.81 -8.69 -3.34
C GLY A 82 5.32 -8.40 -3.50
N ILE A 83 4.57 -8.58 -2.43
CA ILE A 83 3.12 -8.36 -2.38
C ILE A 83 2.81 -7.24 -1.40
N HIS A 84 2.04 -6.24 -1.83
CA HIS A 84 1.48 -5.21 -0.97
C HIS A 84 -0.05 -5.32 -1.00
N LEU A 85 -0.64 -5.98 0.00
CA LEU A 85 -2.08 -6.16 0.12
C LEU A 85 -2.67 -5.04 0.98
N ASP A 86 -3.58 -4.19 0.43
CA ASP A 86 -4.33 -3.21 1.22
C ASP A 86 -5.67 -3.79 1.67
N LEU A 87 -5.78 -4.15 2.95
CA LEU A 87 -6.98 -4.79 3.51
C LEU A 87 -8.03 -3.74 3.86
N LYS A 88 -9.09 -3.68 3.03
CA LYS A 88 -10.20 -2.74 3.17
C LYS A 88 -11.24 -3.18 4.19
N ALA A 89 -11.43 -4.49 4.36
CA ALA A 89 -12.43 -5.07 5.24
C ALA A 89 -11.89 -5.28 6.66
N GLN A 90 -12.79 -5.22 7.64
CA GLN A 90 -12.57 -5.70 9.00
C GLN A 90 -13.22 -7.08 9.14
N GLY A 91 -12.57 -8.00 9.86
CA GLY A 91 -13.05 -9.38 10.04
C GLY A 91 -12.52 -10.36 8.98
N ALA A 92 -11.70 -9.89 8.02
CA ALA A 92 -11.06 -10.72 7.01
C ALA A 92 -9.62 -11.12 7.37
N GLU A 93 -9.15 -10.76 8.56
CA GLU A 93 -7.75 -10.90 8.96
C GLU A 93 -7.32 -12.38 8.99
N GLN A 94 -8.15 -13.24 9.58
CA GLN A 94 -7.88 -14.68 9.65
C GLN A 94 -7.90 -15.34 8.25
N PRO A 95 -8.95 -15.19 7.42
CA PRO A 95 -8.97 -15.75 6.06
C PRO A 95 -7.81 -15.28 5.19
N VAL A 96 -7.42 -14.00 5.26
CA VAL A 96 -6.28 -13.46 4.52
C VAL A 96 -4.97 -14.12 4.96
N ALA A 97 -4.73 -14.24 6.28
CA ALA A 97 -3.54 -14.90 6.80
C ALA A 97 -3.48 -16.37 6.36
N GLU A 98 -4.60 -17.08 6.37
CA GLU A 98 -4.70 -18.46 5.92
C GLU A 98 -4.41 -18.61 4.43
N ALA A 99 -4.93 -17.70 3.59
CA ALA A 99 -4.63 -17.68 2.17
C ALA A 99 -3.12 -17.49 1.92
N LEU A 100 -2.50 -16.52 2.58
CA LEU A 100 -1.06 -16.28 2.46
C LEU A 100 -0.22 -17.48 2.91
N ARG A 101 -0.63 -18.18 3.97
CA ARG A 101 0.05 -19.42 4.43
C ARG A 101 -0.08 -20.54 3.42
N ARG A 102 -1.29 -20.77 2.87
CA ARG A 102 -1.53 -21.81 1.84
C ARG A 102 -0.62 -21.64 0.64
N HIS A 103 -0.41 -20.40 0.19
CA HIS A 103 0.45 -20.07 -0.95
C HIS A 103 1.95 -19.91 -0.57
N GLY A 104 2.32 -19.98 0.74
CA GLY A 104 3.71 -19.78 1.19
C GLY A 104 4.22 -18.35 1.00
N LEU A 105 3.33 -17.36 1.01
CA LEU A 105 3.64 -15.97 0.63
C LEU A 105 3.70 -14.98 1.81
N VAL A 106 3.53 -15.45 3.05
CA VAL A 106 3.53 -14.59 4.25
C VAL A 106 4.79 -13.71 4.30
N GLU A 107 5.97 -14.29 4.11
CA GLU A 107 7.25 -13.57 4.20
C GLU A 107 7.52 -12.62 3.04
N ARG A 108 6.79 -12.74 1.94
CA ARG A 108 6.86 -11.86 0.75
C ARG A 108 5.80 -10.77 0.75
N THR A 109 4.97 -10.68 1.81
CA THR A 109 3.81 -9.81 1.87
C THR A 109 3.96 -8.74 2.95
N ILE A 110 3.56 -7.51 2.58
CA ILE A 110 3.14 -6.47 3.50
C ILE A 110 1.63 -6.32 3.41
N ILE A 111 0.94 -6.28 4.55
CA ILE A 111 -0.49 -5.95 4.59
C ILE A 111 -0.65 -4.55 5.16
N SER A 112 -1.25 -3.65 4.38
CA SER A 112 -1.59 -2.30 4.84
C SER A 112 -3.08 -2.14 5.13
N SER A 113 -3.40 -1.15 5.93
CA SER A 113 -4.78 -0.72 6.15
C SER A 113 -4.85 0.69 6.75
N PHE A 114 -5.94 1.41 6.43
CA PHE A 114 -6.34 2.62 7.14
C PHE A 114 -6.89 2.32 8.56
N ARG A 115 -7.23 1.07 8.86
CA ARG A 115 -7.93 0.67 10.07
C ARG A 115 -6.97 0.09 11.10
N ARG A 116 -6.75 0.82 12.21
CA ARG A 116 -5.93 0.32 13.31
C ARG A 116 -6.43 -1.02 13.89
N PRO A 117 -7.74 -1.23 14.12
CA PRO A 117 -8.21 -2.53 14.62
C PRO A 117 -7.83 -3.70 13.72
N THR A 118 -7.94 -3.56 12.41
CA THR A 118 -7.52 -4.56 11.41
C THR A 118 -6.04 -4.91 11.55
N LEU A 119 -5.16 -3.90 11.62
CA LEU A 119 -3.72 -4.14 11.79
C LEU A 119 -3.40 -4.82 13.13
N ASN A 120 -4.07 -4.43 14.20
CA ASN A 120 -3.88 -5.06 15.50
C ASN A 120 -4.38 -6.51 15.52
N ALA A 121 -5.48 -6.82 14.84
CA ALA A 121 -5.97 -8.20 14.70
C ALA A 121 -5.01 -9.04 13.84
N LEU A 122 -4.51 -8.51 12.71
CA LEU A 122 -3.49 -9.17 11.89
C LEU A 122 -2.22 -9.48 12.68
N HIS A 123 -1.77 -8.55 13.53
CA HIS A 123 -0.59 -8.79 14.38
C HIS A 123 -0.76 -10.00 15.33
N LEU A 124 -1.99 -10.27 15.75
CA LEU A 124 -2.29 -11.45 16.62
C LEU A 124 -2.43 -12.74 15.81
N VAL A 125 -3.01 -12.63 14.61
CA VAL A 125 -3.31 -13.78 13.74
C VAL A 125 -2.06 -14.27 12.99
N GLU A 126 -1.21 -13.32 12.53
CA GLU A 126 0.00 -13.60 11.74
C GLU A 126 1.11 -12.61 12.11
N PRO A 127 1.85 -12.89 13.20
CA PRO A 127 2.90 -11.99 13.69
C PRO A 127 4.10 -11.86 12.73
N SER A 128 4.28 -12.78 11.80
CA SER A 128 5.40 -12.80 10.85
C SER A 128 5.13 -11.95 9.58
N VAL A 129 3.88 -11.53 9.33
CA VAL A 129 3.58 -10.64 8.22
C VAL A 129 3.98 -9.20 8.54
N ARG A 130 4.51 -8.48 7.56
CA ARG A 130 4.76 -7.05 7.71
C ARG A 130 3.45 -6.26 7.67
N LEU A 131 3.33 -5.26 8.56
CA LEU A 131 2.14 -4.42 8.65
C LEU A 131 2.44 -2.98 8.25
N GLY A 132 1.63 -2.43 7.34
CA GLY A 132 1.71 -1.06 6.86
C GLY A 132 0.58 -0.18 7.42
N ARG A 133 0.92 0.97 7.98
CA ARG A 133 -0.09 1.96 8.39
C ARG A 133 -0.34 2.94 7.24
N THR A 134 -1.49 2.84 6.58
CA THR A 134 -1.90 3.78 5.53
C THR A 134 -2.44 5.08 6.14
N TYR A 135 -1.95 6.23 5.67
CA TYR A 135 -2.31 7.55 6.20
C TYR A 135 -2.16 8.66 5.14
N PRO A 136 -3.02 9.71 5.15
CA PRO A 136 -4.24 9.87 5.95
C PRO A 136 -5.43 9.11 5.37
N GLN A 137 -6.44 8.84 6.20
CA GLN A 137 -7.72 8.33 5.70
C GLN A 137 -8.63 9.50 5.31
N ASP A 138 -8.98 9.63 4.04
CA ASP A 138 -10.03 10.54 3.58
C ASP A 138 -11.41 9.91 3.76
N ARG A 139 -11.93 9.98 5.00
CA ARG A 139 -13.24 9.40 5.34
C ARG A 139 -14.45 10.07 4.66
N MET A 140 -14.28 11.29 4.18
CA MET A 140 -15.37 12.09 3.60
C MET A 140 -15.23 12.27 2.09
N GLY A 141 -14.16 11.75 1.47
CA GLY A 141 -13.88 11.92 0.05
C GLY A 141 -13.66 13.38 -0.35
N LEU A 142 -13.19 14.21 0.58
CA LEU A 142 -13.06 15.65 0.38
C LEU A 142 -12.03 15.98 -0.71
N THR A 143 -10.99 15.16 -0.83
CA THR A 143 -9.94 15.36 -1.84
C THR A 143 -10.45 15.10 -3.26
N LYS A 144 -11.51 14.29 -3.42
CA LYS A 144 -12.13 13.97 -4.71
C LYS A 144 -13.17 15.00 -5.17
N ARG A 145 -13.57 15.96 -4.32
CA ARG A 145 -14.61 16.94 -4.62
C ARG A 145 -14.02 18.30 -4.94
N PRO A 146 -14.20 18.85 -6.16
CA PRO A 146 -13.58 20.12 -6.59
C PRO A 146 -13.90 21.31 -5.68
N VAL A 147 -15.14 21.38 -5.15
CA VAL A 147 -15.60 22.47 -4.26
C VAL A 147 -14.84 22.53 -2.95
N PHE A 148 -14.28 21.40 -2.48
CA PHE A 148 -13.54 21.31 -1.22
C PHE A 148 -12.02 21.32 -1.39
N GLN A 149 -11.50 21.47 -2.61
CA GLN A 149 -10.04 21.45 -2.86
C GLN A 149 -9.25 22.53 -2.09
N PRO A 150 -9.67 23.80 -2.01
CA PRO A 150 -8.91 24.79 -1.23
C PRO A 150 -8.82 24.47 0.26
N PRO A 151 -9.91 24.15 0.99
CA PRO A 151 -9.80 23.75 2.39
C PRO A 151 -9.09 22.40 2.57
N ALA A 152 -9.25 21.45 1.63
CA ALA A 152 -8.55 20.17 1.68
C ALA A 152 -7.02 20.36 1.60
N ARG A 153 -6.52 21.23 0.72
CA ARG A 153 -5.08 21.58 0.63
C ARG A 153 -4.55 22.22 1.92
N ALA A 154 -5.35 23.07 2.58
CA ALA A 154 -4.95 23.65 3.86
C ALA A 154 -4.82 22.55 4.95
N ILE A 155 -5.77 21.62 5.00
CA ILE A 155 -5.73 20.46 5.90
C ILE A 155 -4.47 19.62 5.63
N VAL A 156 -4.20 19.30 4.36
CA VAL A 156 -3.02 18.51 3.98
C VAL A 156 -1.72 19.20 4.43
N ARG A 157 -1.59 20.53 4.26
CA ARG A 157 -0.43 21.29 4.76
C ARG A 157 -0.27 21.20 6.28
N VAL A 158 -1.38 21.27 7.03
CA VAL A 158 -1.36 21.10 8.50
C VAL A 158 -0.92 19.69 8.87
N LEU A 159 -1.48 18.66 8.21
CA LEU A 159 -1.11 17.27 8.42
C LEU A 159 0.36 17.04 8.12
N ARG A 160 0.88 17.55 7.00
CA ARG A 160 2.29 17.46 6.61
C ARG A 160 3.23 18.03 7.69
N ARG A 161 2.89 19.20 8.25
CA ARG A 161 3.69 19.83 9.30
C ARG A 161 3.61 19.11 10.65
N ALA A 162 2.45 18.53 10.95
CA ALA A 162 2.21 17.88 12.23
C ALA A 162 2.68 16.42 12.27
N LEU A 163 2.66 15.70 11.13
CA LEU A 163 2.93 14.29 11.02
C LEU A 163 4.22 13.83 11.72
N PRO A 164 5.38 14.52 11.59
CA PRO A 164 6.62 14.09 12.24
C PRO A 164 6.51 13.96 13.77
N ARG A 165 5.60 14.74 14.40
CA ARG A 165 5.42 14.74 15.86
C ARG A 165 4.66 13.51 16.37
N TYR A 166 3.73 12.98 15.59
CA TYR A 166 2.86 11.88 16.04
C TYR A 166 2.98 10.58 15.26
N ILE A 167 3.76 10.54 14.15
CA ILE A 167 3.87 9.34 13.31
C ILE A 167 4.33 8.12 14.13
N GLY A 168 5.27 8.27 15.05
CA GLY A 168 5.72 7.18 15.92
C GLY A 168 4.59 6.61 16.77
N SER A 169 3.73 7.46 17.33
CA SER A 169 2.55 7.02 18.09
C SER A 169 1.51 6.35 17.18
N LEU A 170 1.34 6.84 15.95
CA LEU A 170 0.44 6.26 14.96
C LEU A 170 0.86 4.83 14.61
N LEU A 171 2.14 4.62 14.33
CA LEU A 171 2.73 3.33 13.99
C LEU A 171 2.66 2.36 15.19
N ALA A 172 3.12 2.77 16.35
CA ALA A 172 3.14 1.92 17.56
C ALA A 172 1.74 1.42 17.95
N ARG A 173 0.71 2.31 17.90
CA ARG A 173 -0.68 1.95 18.23
C ARG A 173 -1.30 0.98 17.22
N SER A 174 -0.81 0.92 16.00
CA SER A 174 -1.28 0.02 14.95
C SER A 174 -0.37 -1.18 14.74
N LYS A 175 0.68 -1.37 15.56
CA LYS A 175 1.68 -2.43 15.40
C LYS A 175 2.33 -2.44 14.02
N ALA A 176 2.30 -1.31 13.32
CA ALA A 176 2.80 -1.20 11.96
C ALA A 176 4.33 -1.11 11.95
N THR A 177 4.91 -1.86 11.03
CA THR A 177 6.36 -1.95 10.76
C THR A 177 6.75 -1.23 9.46
N ALA A 178 5.78 -0.59 8.78
CA ALA A 178 5.97 0.28 7.63
C ALA A 178 4.95 1.44 7.68
N ALA A 179 5.35 2.61 7.18
CA ALA A 179 4.47 3.75 6.98
C ALA A 179 4.07 3.83 5.50
N VAL A 180 2.76 3.88 5.20
CA VAL A 180 2.21 3.96 3.84
C VAL A 180 1.51 5.32 3.73
N LEU A 181 2.21 6.32 3.17
CA LEU A 181 1.82 7.71 3.28
C LEU A 181 1.36 8.31 1.95
N TYR A 182 0.32 9.12 1.99
CA TYR A 182 -0.08 9.94 0.84
C TYR A 182 1.01 10.98 0.54
N TRP A 183 1.41 11.13 -0.72
CA TRP A 183 2.57 11.92 -1.11
C TRP A 183 2.52 13.39 -0.66
N GLU A 184 1.34 14.03 -0.62
CA GLU A 184 1.22 15.43 -0.19
C GLU A 184 1.48 15.63 1.32
N VAL A 185 1.33 14.59 2.16
CA VAL A 185 1.61 14.69 3.60
C VAL A 185 3.05 14.30 3.96
N VAL A 186 3.79 13.76 3.00
CA VAL A 186 5.19 13.37 3.20
C VAL A 186 6.08 14.61 3.31
N SER A 187 7.08 14.54 4.19
CA SER A 187 8.14 15.53 4.33
C SER A 187 9.43 14.84 4.78
N GLU A 188 10.56 15.45 4.49
CA GLU A 188 11.88 14.97 4.95
C GLU A 188 11.87 14.65 6.46
N ALA A 189 11.32 15.54 7.28
CA ALA A 189 11.20 15.32 8.73
C ALA A 189 10.34 14.11 9.10
N ALA A 190 9.29 13.79 8.31
CA ALA A 190 8.46 12.60 8.54
C ALA A 190 9.22 11.32 8.17
N VAL A 191 9.92 11.32 7.03
CA VAL A 191 10.77 10.21 6.59
C VAL A 191 11.88 9.95 7.59
N ALA A 192 12.66 11.00 7.96
CA ALA A 192 13.73 10.89 8.94
C ALA A 192 13.22 10.35 10.30
N ARG A 193 12.01 10.78 10.72
CA ARG A 193 11.41 10.26 11.95
C ARG A 193 11.04 8.78 11.85
N CYS A 194 10.51 8.33 10.72
CA CYS A 194 10.24 6.90 10.48
C CYS A 194 11.54 6.10 10.50
N HIS A 195 12.57 6.53 9.77
CA HIS A 195 13.87 5.88 9.72
C HIS A 195 14.55 5.80 11.10
N ALA A 196 14.45 6.85 11.92
CA ALA A 196 14.94 6.83 13.30
C ALA A 196 14.21 5.80 14.19
N LEU A 197 13.05 5.29 13.75
CA LEU A 197 12.30 4.21 14.40
C LEU A 197 12.52 2.85 13.72
N GLY A 198 13.39 2.77 12.70
CA GLY A 198 13.60 1.56 11.90
C GLY A 198 12.41 1.21 10.99
N VAL A 199 11.58 2.20 10.63
CA VAL A 199 10.35 2.00 9.86
C VAL A 199 10.52 2.57 8.45
N PRO A 200 10.43 1.75 7.39
CA PRO A 200 10.43 2.21 6.00
C PRO A 200 9.17 2.99 5.65
N VAL A 201 9.31 3.88 4.64
CA VAL A 201 8.25 4.76 4.16
C VAL A 201 7.91 4.45 2.71
N LEU A 202 6.68 4.00 2.46
CA LEU A 202 6.10 3.81 1.13
C LEU A 202 5.15 4.97 0.84
N VAL A 203 5.18 5.51 -0.38
CA VAL A 203 4.43 6.73 -0.73
C VAL A 203 3.46 6.45 -1.89
N TRP A 204 2.19 6.83 -1.73
CA TRP A 204 1.09 6.63 -2.68
C TRP A 204 0.30 7.93 -2.93
N THR A 205 -0.47 8.11 -3.98
CA THR A 205 -0.23 7.55 -5.30
C THR A 205 0.57 8.57 -6.07
N VAL A 206 1.66 8.18 -6.66
CA VAL A 206 2.60 9.08 -7.36
C VAL A 206 2.56 8.73 -8.85
N ASP A 207 1.87 9.54 -9.64
CA ASP A 207 1.72 9.33 -11.09
C ASP A 207 2.47 10.39 -11.91
N ASP A 208 3.06 11.39 -11.24
CA ASP A 208 3.89 12.40 -11.87
C ASP A 208 5.38 12.07 -11.67
N ALA A 209 6.06 11.70 -12.76
CA ALA A 209 7.49 11.39 -12.74
C ALA A 209 8.36 12.55 -12.21
N ALA A 210 7.88 13.80 -12.31
CA ALA A 210 8.61 14.97 -11.80
C ALA A 210 8.76 14.96 -10.27
N LEU A 211 7.96 14.17 -9.55
CA LEU A 211 8.07 14.00 -8.10
C LEU A 211 9.17 13.03 -7.68
N LEU A 212 9.60 12.12 -8.57
CA LEU A 212 10.54 11.05 -8.22
C LEU A 212 11.88 11.56 -7.68
N PRO A 213 12.55 12.57 -8.29
CA PRO A 213 13.81 13.07 -7.76
C PRO A 213 13.69 13.63 -6.34
N TRP A 214 12.61 14.34 -6.04
CA TRP A 214 12.36 14.87 -4.70
C TRP A 214 12.10 13.76 -3.69
N LEU A 215 11.29 12.73 -4.04
CA LEU A 215 11.03 11.59 -3.15
C LEU A 215 12.30 10.78 -2.89
N ASP A 216 13.16 10.66 -3.90
CA ASP A 216 14.46 10.02 -3.80
C ASP A 216 15.39 10.79 -2.86
N GLU A 217 15.48 12.12 -3.01
CA GLU A 217 16.30 13.02 -2.19
C GLU A 217 15.93 12.96 -0.70
N ILE A 218 14.62 12.96 -0.38
CA ILE A 218 14.17 12.89 1.01
C ILE A 218 14.21 11.47 1.61
N GLY A 219 14.67 10.48 0.83
CA GLY A 219 14.95 9.13 1.31
C GLY A 219 13.72 8.20 1.40
N VAL A 220 12.67 8.41 0.60
CA VAL A 220 11.53 7.49 0.54
C VAL A 220 11.98 6.09 0.12
N ASP A 221 11.45 5.04 0.76
CA ASP A 221 11.87 3.65 0.53
C ASP A 221 11.12 2.98 -0.62
N GLY A 222 9.89 3.42 -0.92
CA GLY A 222 9.12 2.88 -2.03
C GLY A 222 8.07 3.86 -2.55
N VAL A 223 7.83 3.80 -3.86
CA VAL A 223 6.87 4.64 -4.57
C VAL A 223 5.80 3.77 -5.21
N ILE A 224 4.54 4.06 -4.89
CA ILE A 224 3.35 3.37 -5.38
C ILE A 224 2.71 4.23 -6.47
N THR A 225 2.59 3.68 -7.69
CA THR A 225 2.12 4.39 -8.89
C THR A 225 1.11 3.57 -9.68
N ASN A 226 0.17 4.24 -10.33
CA ASN A 226 -0.72 3.63 -11.32
C ASN A 226 0.00 3.29 -12.63
N ASP A 227 1.05 4.04 -12.96
CA ASP A 227 1.83 3.84 -14.20
C ASP A 227 3.29 3.52 -13.91
N PRO A 228 3.67 2.24 -13.84
CA PRO A 228 5.06 1.85 -13.57
C PRO A 228 6.09 2.38 -14.58
N ARG A 229 5.66 2.83 -15.77
CA ARG A 229 6.56 3.41 -16.77
C ARG A 229 7.20 4.73 -16.32
N ILE A 230 6.62 5.40 -15.30
CA ILE A 230 7.24 6.63 -14.74
C ILE A 230 8.63 6.39 -14.16
N PHE A 231 8.98 5.14 -13.83
CA PHE A 231 10.29 4.80 -13.29
C PHE A 231 11.40 4.77 -14.34
N GLY A 232 11.06 4.80 -15.63
CA GLY A 232 12.00 4.60 -16.71
C GLY A 232 12.54 3.16 -16.77
N ASP A 233 13.39 2.89 -17.73
CA ASP A 233 14.09 1.61 -17.92
C ASP A 233 15.20 1.41 -16.88
#